data_78db57309b6f9dea830a67dcf9e23ef3
#
_entry.id   78db57309b6f9dea830a67dcf9e23ef3
#
_cell.length_a   1.000
_cell.length_b   1.000
_cell.length_c   1.000
_cell.angle_alpha   90.00
_cell.angle_beta   90.00
_cell.angle_gamma   90.00
#
_symmetry.space_group_name_H-M   'P 1'
#
loop_
_entity.id
_entity.type
_entity.pdbx_description
1 polymer ?
#
loop_
_entity_poly.entity_id
_entity_poly.type
_entity_poly.pdbx_seq_one_letter_code
_entity_poly.pdbx_strand_id
1 'polypeptide(L)'
;MTITPSFGKLSAFCCHRGGMAALEFAFILPLLLILLLGAVGTFDLYKADRAASVAANTVIDLTARQAVMNDTIRDTLFAAGQGLVGRYNSGSGISMTLASIVQDPDDGLEVAWSESTGSGSTITDADISSLDLPTIPNNESIIYIRLSSNYAPMFGSGLTFEREAVRRPRYVAA
;
A
#
# COMPACT_ATOMS: atom_id res chain seq x y z
N MET A 1 -22.91 -64.66 -29.81
CA MET A 1 -21.84 -63.63 -29.72
C MET A 1 -21.89 -63.00 -28.35
N THR A 2 -21.18 -63.58 -27.39
CA THR A 2 -21.30 -63.22 -25.94
C THR A 2 -20.17 -62.25 -25.63
N ILE A 3 -20.51 -61.03 -25.32
CA ILE A 3 -19.56 -59.97 -24.87
C ILE A 3 -19.37 -60.13 -23.36
N THR A 4 -18.22 -60.69 -22.97
CA THR A 4 -17.82 -60.74 -21.56
C THR A 4 -17.21 -59.40 -21.17
N PRO A 5 -17.72 -58.70 -20.16
CA PRO A 5 -17.12 -57.44 -19.71
C PRO A 5 -15.79 -57.72 -18.99
N SER A 6 -14.71 -57.10 -19.48
CA SER A 6 -13.37 -57.19 -18.93
C SER A 6 -13.24 -56.35 -17.64
N PHE A 7 -13.82 -56.80 -16.54
CA PHE A 7 -13.65 -56.17 -15.23
C PHE A 7 -12.26 -56.46 -14.57
N GLY A 8 -11.46 -57.34 -15.16
CA GLY A 8 -10.18 -57.77 -14.58
C GLY A 8 -9.04 -56.74 -14.63
N LYS A 9 -9.17 -55.69 -15.44
CA LYS A 9 -8.11 -54.70 -15.56
C LYS A 9 -8.17 -53.55 -14.49
N LEU A 10 -9.35 -53.34 -13.94
CA LEU A 10 -9.52 -52.33 -12.89
C LEU A 10 -9.02 -52.79 -11.51
N SER A 11 -9.14 -54.11 -11.22
CA SER A 11 -8.65 -54.66 -9.94
C SER A 11 -7.11 -54.73 -9.85
N ALA A 12 -6.45 -54.87 -11.00
CA ALA A 12 -4.96 -54.88 -11.05
C ALA A 12 -4.38 -53.48 -10.77
N PHE A 13 -5.12 -52.41 -11.05
CA PHE A 13 -4.67 -51.04 -10.79
C PHE A 13 -4.73 -50.67 -9.29
N CYS A 14 -5.71 -51.22 -8.56
CA CYS A 14 -5.84 -50.98 -7.11
C CYS A 14 -4.81 -51.72 -6.26
N CYS A 15 -4.18 -52.78 -6.74
CA CYS A 15 -3.19 -53.59 -5.99
C CYS A 15 -1.73 -53.14 -6.17
N HIS A 16 -1.45 -52.18 -7.07
CA HIS A 16 -0.09 -51.66 -7.26
C HIS A 16 0.20 -50.57 -6.20
N ARG A 17 1.24 -50.77 -5.37
CA ARG A 17 1.71 -49.78 -4.39
C ARG A 17 1.98 -48.42 -5.00
N GLY A 18 2.33 -48.33 -6.27
CA GLY A 18 2.46 -47.08 -7.03
C GLY A 18 1.14 -46.30 -7.25
N GLY A 19 -0.01 -46.99 -7.29
CA GLY A 19 -1.30 -46.37 -7.41
C GLY A 19 -1.77 -45.66 -6.13
N MET A 20 -1.39 -46.18 -4.97
CA MET A 20 -1.68 -45.61 -3.68
C MET A 20 -1.00 -44.22 -3.49
N ALA A 21 0.28 -44.15 -3.80
CA ALA A 21 1.06 -42.90 -3.73
C ALA A 21 0.51 -41.81 -4.70
N ALA A 22 0.06 -42.23 -5.90
CA ALA A 22 -0.56 -41.28 -6.84
C ALA A 22 -1.91 -40.72 -6.32
N LEU A 23 -2.65 -41.56 -5.62
CA LEU A 23 -3.95 -41.19 -5.05
C LEU A 23 -3.76 -40.27 -3.83
N GLU A 24 -2.78 -40.53 -2.96
CA GLU A 24 -2.38 -39.64 -1.85
C GLU A 24 -1.95 -38.27 -2.40
N PHE A 25 -1.11 -38.26 -3.43
CA PHE A 25 -0.66 -37.01 -4.05
C PHE A 25 -1.85 -36.22 -4.66
N ALA A 26 -2.80 -36.91 -5.31
CA ALA A 26 -3.98 -36.28 -5.89
C ALA A 26 -4.86 -35.58 -4.85
N PHE A 27 -4.90 -36.07 -3.61
CA PHE A 27 -5.63 -35.40 -2.52
C PHE A 27 -4.85 -34.25 -1.89
N ILE A 28 -3.51 -34.33 -1.82
CA ILE A 28 -2.67 -33.31 -1.25
C ILE A 28 -2.47 -32.14 -2.23
N LEU A 29 -2.44 -32.40 -3.52
CA LEU A 29 -2.18 -31.41 -4.56
C LEU A 29 -3.11 -30.18 -4.50
N PRO A 30 -4.44 -30.32 -4.39
CA PRO A 30 -5.33 -29.15 -4.27
C PRO A 30 -5.02 -28.29 -3.04
N LEU A 31 -4.69 -28.93 -1.91
CA LEU A 31 -4.32 -28.23 -0.69
C LEU A 31 -3.02 -27.44 -0.86
N LEU A 32 -2.01 -28.05 -1.48
CA LEU A 32 -0.74 -27.39 -1.77
C LEU A 32 -0.92 -26.20 -2.72
N LEU A 33 -1.79 -26.32 -3.72
CA LEU A 33 -2.09 -25.21 -4.64
C LEU A 33 -2.77 -24.06 -3.92
N ILE A 34 -3.72 -24.31 -3.02
CA ILE A 34 -4.37 -23.27 -2.23
C ILE A 34 -3.34 -22.56 -1.33
N LEU A 35 -2.46 -23.32 -0.66
CA LEU A 35 -1.41 -22.75 0.16
C LEU A 35 -0.42 -21.92 -0.66
N LEU A 36 -0.04 -22.40 -1.83
CA LEU A 36 0.87 -21.68 -2.74
C LEU A 36 0.24 -20.35 -3.19
N LEU A 37 -1.01 -20.38 -3.67
CA LEU A 37 -1.71 -19.18 -4.11
C LEU A 37 -1.93 -18.19 -2.96
N GLY A 38 -2.24 -18.69 -1.77
CA GLY A 38 -2.35 -17.87 -0.56
C GLY A 38 -1.02 -17.19 -0.19
N ALA A 39 0.08 -17.94 -0.27
CA ALA A 39 1.42 -17.40 0.00
C ALA A 39 1.81 -16.31 -1.01
N VAL A 40 1.56 -16.52 -2.30
CA VAL A 40 1.82 -15.52 -3.36
C VAL A 40 0.98 -14.27 -3.10
N GLY A 41 -0.32 -14.40 -2.83
CA GLY A 41 -1.20 -13.27 -2.55
C GLY A 41 -0.76 -12.46 -1.32
N THR A 42 -0.36 -13.15 -0.24
CA THR A 42 0.17 -12.48 0.96
C THR A 42 1.46 -11.72 0.68
N PHE A 43 2.34 -12.28 -0.14
CA PHE A 43 3.60 -11.65 -0.49
C PHE A 43 3.40 -10.39 -1.36
N ASP A 44 2.45 -10.43 -2.29
CA ASP A 44 2.11 -9.27 -3.12
C ASP A 44 1.45 -8.16 -2.28
N LEU A 45 0.59 -8.53 -1.33
CA LEU A 45 0.02 -7.60 -0.35
C LEU A 45 1.11 -6.88 0.47
N TYR A 46 2.07 -7.64 0.99
CA TYR A 46 3.20 -7.07 1.74
C TYR A 46 4.04 -6.11 0.89
N LYS A 47 4.28 -6.44 -0.39
CA LYS A 47 5.00 -5.55 -1.31
C LYS A 47 4.23 -4.25 -1.57
N ALA A 48 2.92 -4.33 -1.74
CA ALA A 48 2.07 -3.16 -1.96
C ALA A 48 2.09 -2.22 -0.75
N ASP A 49 1.95 -2.76 0.46
CA ASP A 49 2.04 -2.01 1.70
C ASP A 49 3.41 -1.34 1.88
N ARG A 50 4.48 -2.10 1.63
CA ARG A 50 5.84 -1.56 1.68
C ARG A 50 6.06 -0.46 0.64
N ALA A 51 5.52 -0.60 -0.57
CA ALA A 51 5.62 0.43 -1.61
C ALA A 51 4.94 1.73 -1.18
N ALA A 52 3.75 1.66 -0.56
CA ALA A 52 3.05 2.81 -0.01
C ALA A 52 3.88 3.51 1.09
N SER A 53 4.47 2.74 2.00
CA SER A 53 5.34 3.28 3.06
C SER A 53 6.61 3.94 2.51
N VAL A 54 7.25 3.32 1.51
CA VAL A 54 8.43 3.90 0.85
C VAL A 54 8.06 5.17 0.10
N ALA A 55 6.93 5.19 -0.60
CA ALA A 55 6.47 6.37 -1.33
C ALA A 55 6.21 7.54 -0.39
N ALA A 56 5.45 7.34 0.70
CA ALA A 56 5.20 8.38 1.69
C ALA A 56 6.50 8.95 2.27
N ASN A 57 7.42 8.09 2.69
CA ASN A 57 8.71 8.52 3.24
C ASN A 57 9.59 9.22 2.21
N THR A 58 9.58 8.79 0.95
CA THR A 58 10.37 9.42 -0.12
C THR A 58 9.81 10.80 -0.47
N VAL A 59 8.50 10.90 -0.64
CA VAL A 59 7.87 12.17 -0.99
C VAL A 59 8.07 13.20 0.13
N ILE A 60 7.85 12.81 1.39
CA ILE A 60 8.04 13.74 2.51
C ILE A 60 9.50 14.16 2.68
N ASP A 61 10.45 13.25 2.45
CA ASP A 61 11.89 13.56 2.52
C ASP A 61 12.30 14.55 1.40
N LEU A 62 11.72 14.39 0.20
CA LEU A 62 11.95 15.31 -0.91
C LEU A 62 11.30 16.67 -0.63
N THR A 63 10.09 16.69 -0.09
CA THR A 63 9.38 17.91 0.31
C THR A 63 10.15 18.67 1.38
N ALA A 64 10.66 17.97 2.41
CA ALA A 64 11.42 18.58 3.50
C ALA A 64 12.74 19.23 3.06
N ARG A 65 13.21 18.98 1.84
CA ARG A 65 14.41 19.58 1.26
C ARG A 65 14.11 20.79 0.39
N GLN A 66 12.86 21.06 0.08
CA GLN A 66 12.48 22.22 -0.71
C GLN A 66 12.47 23.48 0.15
N ALA A 67 13.03 24.56 -0.36
CA ALA A 67 12.96 25.86 0.30
C ALA A 67 11.65 26.59 0.04
N VAL A 68 11.02 26.30 -1.12
CA VAL A 68 9.75 26.90 -1.54
C VAL A 68 8.92 25.81 -2.23
N MET A 69 7.63 25.75 -1.93
CA MET A 69 6.69 24.90 -2.64
C MET A 69 6.06 25.72 -3.78
N ASN A 70 6.16 25.20 -4.99
CA ASN A 70 5.47 25.75 -6.16
C ASN A 70 4.77 24.61 -6.94
N ASP A 71 3.90 24.95 -7.87
CA ASP A 71 3.10 23.98 -8.62
C ASP A 71 3.96 22.93 -9.33
N THR A 72 5.08 23.32 -9.93
CA THR A 72 5.98 22.42 -10.65
C THR A 72 6.64 21.40 -9.68
N ILE A 73 7.09 21.86 -8.52
CA ILE A 73 7.69 21.00 -7.49
C ILE A 73 6.62 20.06 -6.94
N ARG A 74 5.44 20.58 -6.61
CA ARG A 74 4.31 19.80 -6.13
C ARG A 74 3.98 18.66 -7.11
N ASP A 75 3.79 18.98 -8.39
CA ASP A 75 3.41 18.00 -9.40
C ASP A 75 4.51 16.94 -9.60
N THR A 76 5.77 17.33 -9.51
CA THR A 76 6.90 16.39 -9.57
C THR A 76 6.92 15.46 -8.36
N LEU A 77 6.67 15.97 -7.17
CA LEU A 77 6.62 15.17 -5.93
C LEU A 77 5.46 14.17 -5.96
N PHE A 78 4.29 14.61 -6.41
CA PHE A 78 3.13 13.73 -6.56
C PHE A 78 3.36 12.67 -7.64
N ALA A 79 3.95 13.03 -8.77
CA ALA A 79 4.31 12.06 -9.82
C ALA A 79 5.32 11.04 -9.33
N ALA A 80 6.31 11.44 -8.54
CA ALA A 80 7.28 10.53 -7.94
C ALA A 80 6.61 9.53 -6.98
N GLY A 81 5.72 10.01 -6.10
CA GLY A 81 4.95 9.14 -5.19
C GLY A 81 4.05 8.16 -5.95
N GLN A 82 3.33 8.64 -6.95
CA GLN A 82 2.49 7.79 -7.81
C GLN A 82 3.30 6.74 -8.56
N GLY A 83 4.49 7.08 -9.05
CA GLY A 83 5.39 6.15 -9.73
C GLY A 83 5.85 4.99 -8.83
N LEU A 84 6.07 5.25 -7.54
CA LEU A 84 6.49 4.23 -6.58
C LEU A 84 5.36 3.24 -6.24
N VAL A 85 4.13 3.70 -6.14
CA VAL A 85 2.96 2.89 -5.76
C VAL A 85 2.23 2.33 -6.96
N GLY A 86 2.30 2.99 -8.13
CA GLY A 86 1.47 2.71 -9.29
C GLY A 86 1.55 1.28 -9.82
N ARG A 87 2.65 0.58 -9.58
CA ARG A 87 2.81 -0.84 -9.94
C ARG A 87 1.82 -1.76 -9.19
N TYR A 88 1.44 -1.39 -7.98
CA TYR A 88 0.60 -2.19 -7.09
C TYR A 88 -0.84 -1.68 -6.99
N ASN A 89 -1.12 -0.57 -7.66
CA ASN A 89 -2.43 0.06 -7.64
C ASN A 89 -3.23 -0.33 -8.89
N SER A 90 -4.45 -0.76 -8.70
CA SER A 90 -5.38 -1.08 -9.77
C SER A 90 -6.11 0.16 -10.30
N GLY A 91 -5.42 1.07 -10.99
CA GLY A 91 -6.09 2.21 -11.62
C GLY A 91 -6.22 3.44 -10.69
N SER A 92 -7.24 4.18 -10.66
CA SER A 92 -7.44 5.55 -10.19
C SER A 92 -7.39 5.81 -8.66
N GLY A 93 -6.78 4.97 -7.85
CA GLY A 93 -6.94 5.01 -6.40
C GLY A 93 -5.73 5.47 -5.58
N ILE A 94 -4.82 6.30 -6.13
CA ILE A 94 -3.77 6.92 -5.29
C ILE A 94 -4.17 8.35 -4.99
N SER A 95 -4.28 8.67 -3.71
CA SER A 95 -4.38 10.05 -3.24
C SER A 95 -3.24 10.37 -2.29
N MET A 96 -2.73 11.58 -2.40
CA MET A 96 -1.71 12.09 -1.50
C MET A 96 -2.10 13.49 -1.06
N THR A 97 -1.91 13.76 0.21
CA THR A 97 -2.06 15.09 0.79
C THR A 97 -0.76 15.45 1.49
N LEU A 98 -0.23 16.61 1.16
CA LEU A 98 0.93 17.21 1.79
C LEU A 98 0.47 18.46 2.53
N ALA A 99 0.97 18.69 3.73
CA ALA A 99 0.71 19.91 4.48
C ALA A 99 1.96 20.34 5.25
N SER A 100 2.12 21.65 5.41
CA SER A 100 3.05 22.26 6.35
C SER A 100 2.27 22.79 7.52
N ILE A 101 2.60 22.31 8.72
CA ILE A 101 1.97 22.70 9.97
C ILE A 101 3.02 23.44 10.80
N VAL A 102 2.67 24.62 11.25
CA VAL A 102 3.53 25.54 12.02
C VAL A 102 2.96 25.67 13.43
N GLN A 103 3.85 25.76 14.42
CA GLN A 103 3.49 26.11 15.77
C GLN A 103 3.68 27.63 15.98
N ASP A 104 2.59 28.37 15.94
CA ASP A 104 2.61 29.78 16.32
C ASP A 104 2.58 29.91 17.86
N PRO A 105 3.39 30.81 18.45
CA PRO A 105 3.40 31.03 19.89
C PRO A 105 2.09 31.56 20.46
N ASP A 106 1.33 32.33 19.66
CA ASP A 106 0.12 33.05 20.11
C ASP A 106 -1.15 32.28 19.72
N ASP A 107 -1.19 31.70 18.51
CA ASP A 107 -2.39 31.09 17.92
C ASP A 107 -2.38 29.55 17.95
N GLY A 108 -1.24 28.93 18.29
CA GLY A 108 -1.12 27.47 18.37
C GLY A 108 -0.71 26.78 17.07
N LEU A 109 -1.30 25.62 16.75
CA LEU A 109 -0.98 24.90 15.53
C LEU A 109 -1.83 25.40 14.36
N GLU A 110 -1.17 25.80 13.28
CA GLU A 110 -1.79 26.29 12.06
C GLU A 110 -1.25 25.56 10.81
N VAL A 111 -2.10 25.44 9.78
CA VAL A 111 -1.72 24.92 8.47
C VAL A 111 -1.20 26.05 7.59
N ALA A 112 0.11 26.14 7.43
CA ALA A 112 0.72 27.17 6.57
C ALA A 112 0.36 26.98 5.09
N TRP A 113 0.33 25.73 4.63
CA TRP A 113 -0.15 25.34 3.30
C TRP A 113 -0.55 23.87 3.30
N SER A 114 -1.49 23.51 2.43
CA SER A 114 -1.91 22.13 2.19
C SER A 114 -2.23 21.91 0.73
N GLU A 115 -1.68 20.83 0.16
CA GLU A 115 -1.84 20.45 -1.23
C GLU A 115 -2.26 18.98 -1.32
N SER A 116 -3.18 18.66 -2.24
CA SER A 116 -3.66 17.30 -2.40
C SER A 116 -3.73 16.88 -3.86
N THR A 117 -3.68 15.57 -4.12
CA THR A 117 -3.87 14.98 -5.46
C THR A 117 -4.81 13.78 -5.39
N GLY A 118 -5.41 13.46 -6.53
CA GLY A 118 -6.39 12.36 -6.63
C GLY A 118 -7.68 12.69 -5.88
N SER A 119 -8.16 11.75 -5.07
CA SER A 119 -9.36 11.92 -4.22
C SER A 119 -9.01 12.44 -2.82
N GLY A 120 -7.78 12.86 -2.59
CA GLY A 120 -7.36 13.44 -1.31
C GLY A 120 -8.00 14.79 -1.04
N SER A 121 -8.31 15.07 0.21
CA SER A 121 -8.71 16.40 0.67
C SER A 121 -7.50 17.14 1.27
N THR A 122 -7.47 18.45 1.11
CA THR A 122 -6.51 19.30 1.80
C THR A 122 -6.79 19.28 3.30
N ILE A 123 -5.74 19.45 4.10
CA ILE A 123 -5.82 19.55 5.56
C ILE A 123 -6.06 21.00 5.91
N THR A 124 -6.97 21.21 6.83
CA THR A 124 -7.31 22.53 7.40
C THR A 124 -6.97 22.57 8.88
N ASP A 125 -6.97 23.75 9.50
CA ASP A 125 -6.70 23.91 10.95
C ASP A 125 -7.65 23.08 11.81
N ALA A 126 -8.91 22.91 11.36
CA ALA A 126 -9.89 22.10 12.06
C ALA A 126 -9.52 20.60 12.12
N ASP A 127 -8.75 20.12 11.14
CA ASP A 127 -8.34 18.72 11.03
C ASP A 127 -7.14 18.40 11.92
N ILE A 128 -6.35 19.40 12.32
CA ILE A 128 -5.09 19.24 13.07
C ILE A 128 -5.32 18.44 14.35
N SER A 129 -6.42 18.68 15.06
CA SER A 129 -6.73 17.97 16.30
C SER A 129 -6.95 16.47 16.15
N SER A 130 -7.23 16.01 14.92
CA SER A 130 -7.43 14.60 14.59
C SER A 130 -6.15 13.88 14.14
N LEU A 131 -5.06 14.63 13.90
CA LEU A 131 -3.80 14.10 13.44
C LEU A 131 -2.92 13.67 14.63
N ASP A 132 -2.24 12.54 14.48
CA ASP A 132 -1.22 12.09 15.44
C ASP A 132 0.11 12.81 15.17
N LEU A 133 0.21 14.04 15.67
CA LEU A 133 1.38 14.88 15.47
C LEU A 133 2.33 14.82 16.68
N PRO A 134 3.64 14.80 16.43
CA PRO A 134 4.63 14.97 17.50
C PRO A 134 4.53 16.39 18.09
N THR A 135 5.01 16.57 19.30
CA THR A 135 5.13 17.90 19.91
C THR A 135 6.04 18.79 19.06
N ILE A 136 5.52 19.93 18.63
CA ILE A 136 6.24 20.92 17.82
C ILE A 136 6.64 22.07 18.72
N PRO A 137 7.93 22.44 18.79
CA PRO A 137 8.36 23.65 19.51
C PRO A 137 7.81 24.90 18.84
N ASN A 138 7.65 25.97 19.64
CA ASN A 138 7.23 27.27 19.14
C ASN A 138 8.15 27.78 18.03
N ASN A 139 7.59 28.40 17.01
CA ASN A 139 8.25 28.89 15.81
C ASN A 139 8.94 27.77 14.97
N GLU A 140 8.57 26.51 15.16
CA GLU A 140 9.00 25.42 14.28
C GLU A 140 7.83 24.95 13.43
N SER A 141 8.19 24.32 12.30
CA SER A 141 7.23 23.71 11.39
C SER A 141 7.53 22.23 11.19
N ILE A 142 6.52 21.49 10.80
CA ILE A 142 6.63 20.12 10.34
C ILE A 142 5.94 19.98 8.98
N ILE A 143 6.43 19.05 8.18
CA ILE A 143 5.75 18.61 6.98
C ILE A 143 5.04 17.30 7.30
N TYR A 144 3.79 17.22 6.93
CA TYR A 144 2.94 16.05 7.08
C TYR A 144 2.55 15.53 5.71
N ILE A 145 2.54 14.21 5.54
CA ILE A 145 2.00 13.54 4.38
C ILE A 145 1.00 12.47 4.80
N ARG A 146 -0.12 12.42 4.07
CA ARG A 146 -1.05 11.30 4.07
C ARG A 146 -1.11 10.73 2.67
N LEU A 147 -0.78 9.46 2.53
CA LEU A 147 -0.85 8.73 1.28
C LEU A 147 -1.88 7.61 1.42
N SER A 148 -2.89 7.60 0.56
CA SER A 148 -3.85 6.52 0.45
C SER A 148 -3.72 5.84 -0.90
N SER A 149 -3.68 4.51 -0.90
CA SER A 149 -3.51 3.69 -2.09
C SER A 149 -4.41 2.47 -2.06
N ASN A 150 -5.15 2.26 -3.13
CA ASN A 150 -6.04 1.11 -3.28
C ASN A 150 -5.30 -0.04 -3.97
N TYR A 151 -5.22 -1.17 -3.30
CA TYR A 151 -4.66 -2.40 -3.82
C TYR A 151 -5.79 -3.38 -4.20
N ALA A 152 -5.75 -3.92 -5.42
CA ALA A 152 -6.64 -4.99 -5.84
C ALA A 152 -5.87 -6.32 -5.83
N PRO A 153 -6.14 -7.19 -4.87
CA PRO A 153 -5.53 -8.51 -4.84
C PRO A 153 -6.05 -9.38 -6.00
N MET A 154 -5.28 -10.40 -6.37
CA MET A 154 -5.73 -11.38 -7.36
C MET A 154 -6.98 -12.15 -6.89
N PHE A 155 -7.12 -12.33 -5.58
CA PHE A 155 -8.26 -12.99 -4.93
C PHE A 155 -8.73 -12.14 -3.74
N GLY A 156 -10.06 -11.92 -3.65
CA GLY A 156 -10.68 -11.18 -2.54
C GLY A 156 -11.12 -9.76 -2.90
N SER A 157 -11.47 -8.98 -1.90
CA SER A 157 -11.85 -7.58 -2.02
C SER A 157 -10.63 -6.68 -2.03
N GLY A 158 -10.73 -5.52 -2.70
CA GLY A 158 -9.69 -4.48 -2.66
C GLY A 158 -9.42 -4.00 -1.23
N LEU A 159 -8.18 -3.63 -0.98
CA LEU A 159 -7.71 -3.10 0.31
C LEU A 159 -7.16 -1.70 0.09
N THR A 160 -7.44 -0.80 1.02
CA THR A 160 -6.88 0.54 1.03
C THR A 160 -5.76 0.60 2.07
N PHE A 161 -4.58 0.99 1.65
CA PHE A 161 -3.45 1.31 2.54
C PHE A 161 -3.41 2.81 2.75
N GLU A 162 -3.44 3.22 3.99
CA GLU A 162 -3.20 4.59 4.40
C GLU A 162 -1.88 4.66 5.15
N ARG A 163 -1.01 5.58 4.74
CA ARG A 163 0.29 5.81 5.35
C ARG A 163 0.48 7.28 5.60
N GLU A 164 0.84 7.57 6.82
CA GLU A 164 1.16 8.92 7.28
C GLU A 164 2.65 8.99 7.64
N ALA A 165 3.24 10.14 7.42
CA ALA A 165 4.59 10.41 7.85
C ALA A 165 4.73 11.89 8.17
N VAL A 166 5.65 12.19 9.10
CA VAL A 166 5.96 13.53 9.55
C VAL A 166 7.47 13.75 9.47
N ARG A 167 7.89 14.93 9.01
CA ARG A 167 9.29 15.32 8.94
C ARG A 167 9.46 16.80 9.29
N ARG A 168 10.58 17.14 9.90
CA ARG A 168 10.98 18.54 10.06
C ARG A 168 11.61 19.02 8.76
N PRO A 169 11.21 20.19 8.24
CA PRO A 169 11.85 20.78 7.06
C PRO A 169 13.31 21.12 7.37
N ARG A 170 14.17 21.03 6.38
CA ARG A 170 15.59 21.45 6.51
C ARG A 170 15.73 22.95 6.36
N TYR A 171 14.80 23.57 5.70
CA TYR A 171 14.69 25.03 5.55
C TYR A 171 13.38 25.44 6.22
N VAL A 172 13.40 26.51 6.99
CA VAL A 172 12.17 27.09 7.52
C VAL A 172 11.40 27.60 6.30
N ALA A 173 10.35 26.88 5.95
CA ALA A 173 9.43 27.34 4.90
C ALA A 173 8.63 28.49 5.50
N ALA A 174 9.03 29.70 5.15
CA ALA A 174 8.21 30.89 5.40
C ALA A 174 7.03 30.89 4.42
#